data_4f2acaa937a66d76faaee061c81c705c
#
_entry.id   4f2acaa937a66d76faaee061c81c705c
#
_cell.length_a   1.000
_cell.length_b   1.000
_cell.length_c   1.000
_cell.angle_alpha   90.00
_cell.angle_beta   90.00
_cell.angle_gamma   90.00
#
_symmetry.space_group_name_H-M   'P 1'
#
loop_
_entity.id
_entity.type
_entity.pdbx_description
1 polymer ?
#
loop_
_entity_poly.entity_id
_entity_poly.type
_entity_poly.pdbx_seq_one_letter_code
_entity_poly.pdbx_strand_id
1 'polypeptide(L)'
;MFDKLEDLLIRFEEIMGELHEPTVTNNQERFRKLMKEQSDLTPIVDAYTEYKKCKQDIEDSLSMLEEEKDEEMREMIKETLNDSKKRVEELEQELKILLLPKDPNDDKNVIVEIRAGAGGDEAALFAAEIYRMYVHYAEKQRWKVELINVDEIGIGGMKEVQFTISGQGAYSKMKYESGVHRVQRVPETESGGRIHTSTISVAVMPEVDDDIDIVIEDKDIRIDVMRASGNGGQCVNTTDSAVRLTHYPSGIVVYSQTEKSQIQNKAKAFALLKSKLYDIEQQQRHDAEAEMRRSQIGTGDRSEKIRTYNFPQGRVTDHRIGLTLYKLDKIMYGDIEEIIDACIAADQAAKLAKMNEE
;
A
#
# COMPACT_ATOMS: atom_id res chain seq x y z
N MET A 1 -11.30 13.01 20.24
CA MET A 1 -11.61 11.67 19.68
C MET A 1 -13.10 11.51 19.41
N PHE A 2 -13.96 11.65 20.40
CA PHE A 2 -15.41 11.40 20.24
C PHE A 2 -16.10 12.36 19.29
N ASP A 3 -15.72 13.63 19.24
CA ASP A 3 -16.25 14.60 18.27
C ASP A 3 -16.00 14.17 16.82
N LYS A 4 -14.78 13.65 16.54
CA LYS A 4 -14.45 13.10 15.23
C LYS A 4 -15.29 11.86 14.88
N LEU A 5 -15.61 11.01 15.86
CA LEU A 5 -16.45 9.82 15.65
C LEU A 5 -17.90 10.20 15.32
N GLU A 6 -18.40 11.28 15.93
CA GLU A 6 -19.73 11.81 15.62
C GLU A 6 -19.80 12.36 14.19
N ASP A 7 -18.77 13.13 13.78
CA ASP A 7 -18.64 13.62 12.41
C ASP A 7 -18.59 12.49 11.38
N LEU A 8 -17.88 11.40 11.70
CA LEU A 8 -17.81 10.22 10.84
C LEU A 8 -19.16 9.46 10.75
N LEU A 9 -19.93 9.43 11.83
CA LEU A 9 -21.26 8.85 11.82
C LEU A 9 -22.20 9.64 10.91
N ILE A 10 -22.20 10.97 11.03
CA ILE A 10 -22.98 11.87 10.17
C ILE A 10 -22.57 11.67 8.70
N ARG A 11 -21.26 11.61 8.44
CA ARG A 11 -20.74 11.37 7.08
C ARG A 11 -21.18 10.04 6.51
N PHE A 12 -21.21 8.99 7.33
CA PHE A 12 -21.67 7.66 6.93
C PHE A 12 -23.17 7.68 6.55
N GLU A 13 -24.01 8.38 7.32
CA GLU A 13 -25.44 8.55 7.02
C GLU A 13 -25.65 9.34 5.72
N GLU A 14 -24.86 10.38 5.46
CA GLU A 14 -24.88 11.12 4.20
C GLU A 14 -24.54 10.20 3.01
N ILE A 15 -23.48 9.40 3.11
CA ILE A 15 -23.06 8.45 2.08
C ILE A 15 -24.19 7.43 1.80
N MET A 16 -24.80 6.90 2.85
CA MET A 16 -25.94 5.99 2.71
C MET A 16 -27.11 6.67 1.99
N GLY A 17 -27.38 7.95 2.29
CA GLY A 17 -28.38 8.75 1.57
C GLY A 17 -28.02 8.94 0.09
N GLU A 18 -26.78 9.35 -0.19
CA GLU A 18 -26.29 9.56 -1.56
C GLU A 18 -26.34 8.26 -2.40
N LEU A 19 -25.99 7.11 -1.82
CA LEU A 19 -26.03 5.82 -2.51
C LEU A 19 -27.44 5.39 -2.92
N HIS A 20 -28.47 5.87 -2.24
CA HIS A 20 -29.87 5.61 -2.59
C HIS A 20 -30.38 6.54 -3.71
N GLU A 21 -29.63 7.56 -4.11
CA GLU A 21 -30.03 8.44 -5.19
C GLU A 21 -29.82 7.83 -6.57
N PRO A 22 -30.82 7.85 -7.47
CA PRO A 22 -30.71 7.30 -8.82
C PRO A 22 -29.62 7.98 -9.68
N THR A 23 -29.25 9.20 -9.32
CA THR A 23 -28.22 10.00 -10.02
C THR A 23 -26.81 9.45 -9.82
N VAL A 24 -26.53 8.85 -8.67
CA VAL A 24 -25.22 8.29 -8.32
C VAL A 24 -24.97 6.98 -9.04
N THR A 25 -25.98 6.15 -9.23
CA THR A 25 -25.86 4.88 -9.98
C THR A 25 -25.51 5.07 -11.45
N ASN A 26 -25.81 6.22 -12.03
CA ASN A 26 -25.45 6.58 -13.41
C ASN A 26 -23.98 7.05 -13.54
N ASN A 27 -23.32 7.42 -12.44
CA ASN A 27 -21.90 7.81 -12.43
C ASN A 27 -21.06 6.73 -11.71
N GLN A 28 -20.51 5.81 -12.50
CA GLN A 28 -19.80 4.63 -12.00
C GLN A 28 -18.57 4.98 -11.17
N GLU A 29 -17.89 6.09 -11.47
CA GLU A 29 -16.71 6.54 -10.71
C GLU A 29 -17.10 7.10 -9.33
N ARG A 30 -18.15 7.95 -9.28
CA ARG A 30 -18.68 8.48 -8.02
C ARG A 30 -19.23 7.34 -7.14
N PHE A 31 -19.98 6.39 -7.75
CA PHE A 31 -20.50 5.23 -7.06
C PHE A 31 -19.39 4.40 -6.42
N ARG A 32 -18.30 4.12 -7.16
CA ARG A 32 -17.14 3.38 -6.61
C ARG A 32 -16.47 4.11 -5.44
N LYS A 33 -16.31 5.43 -5.54
CA LYS A 33 -15.74 6.25 -4.46
C LYS A 33 -16.60 6.20 -3.19
N LEU A 34 -17.91 6.36 -3.33
CA LEU A 34 -18.84 6.30 -2.20
C LEU A 34 -18.89 4.90 -1.57
N MET A 35 -18.92 3.83 -2.37
CA MET A 35 -18.88 2.46 -1.88
C MET A 35 -17.59 2.15 -1.11
N LYS A 36 -16.45 2.65 -1.60
CA LYS A 36 -15.18 2.50 -0.90
C LYS A 36 -15.20 3.26 0.44
N GLU A 37 -15.63 4.52 0.44
CA GLU A 37 -15.75 5.35 1.65
C GLU A 37 -16.70 4.70 2.67
N GLN A 38 -17.85 4.16 2.23
CA GLN A 38 -18.76 3.39 3.06
C GLN A 38 -18.08 2.17 3.69
N SER A 39 -17.39 1.37 2.87
CA SER A 39 -16.69 0.17 3.34
C SER A 39 -15.61 0.51 4.39
N ASP A 40 -14.91 1.62 4.22
CA ASP A 40 -13.88 2.08 5.16
C ASP A 40 -14.47 2.58 6.48
N LEU A 41 -15.64 3.22 6.45
CA LEU A 41 -16.31 3.76 7.63
C LEU A 41 -17.14 2.73 8.40
N THR A 42 -17.65 1.69 7.73
CA THR A 42 -18.51 0.67 8.36
C THR A 42 -17.94 0.12 9.66
N PRO A 43 -16.69 -0.38 9.74
CA PRO A 43 -16.17 -0.95 10.99
C PRO A 43 -16.04 0.11 12.11
N ILE A 44 -15.79 1.37 11.77
CA ILE A 44 -15.70 2.46 12.74
C ILE A 44 -17.10 2.77 13.32
N VAL A 45 -18.11 2.85 12.44
CA VAL A 45 -19.49 3.16 12.80
C VAL A 45 -20.10 2.02 13.63
N ASP A 46 -19.84 0.77 13.26
CA ASP A 46 -20.31 -0.40 14.00
C ASP A 46 -19.74 -0.43 15.42
N ALA A 47 -18.42 -0.29 15.55
CA ALA A 47 -17.75 -0.25 16.86
C ALA A 47 -18.21 0.95 17.70
N TYR A 48 -18.43 2.11 17.10
CA TYR A 48 -18.90 3.30 17.80
C TYR A 48 -20.36 3.19 18.22
N THR A 49 -21.20 2.58 17.42
CA THR A 49 -22.61 2.32 17.75
C THR A 49 -22.71 1.33 18.91
N GLU A 50 -21.90 0.26 18.89
CA GLU A 50 -21.81 -0.69 20.01
C GLU A 50 -21.30 -0.01 21.29
N TYR A 51 -20.29 0.87 21.17
CA TYR A 51 -19.78 1.65 22.28
C TYR A 51 -20.87 2.54 22.93
N LYS A 52 -21.65 3.26 22.10
CA LYS A 52 -22.78 4.08 22.61
C LYS A 52 -23.82 3.22 23.33
N LYS A 53 -24.14 2.04 22.75
CA LYS A 53 -25.06 1.09 23.36
C LYS A 53 -24.55 0.59 24.72
N CYS A 54 -23.30 0.14 24.80
CA CYS A 54 -22.72 -0.32 26.06
C CYS A 54 -22.67 0.79 27.11
N LYS A 55 -22.44 2.04 26.73
CA LYS A 55 -22.53 3.18 27.65
C LYS A 55 -23.95 3.39 28.17
N GLN A 56 -24.95 3.31 27.31
CA GLN A 56 -26.34 3.40 27.72
C GLN A 56 -26.71 2.25 28.66
N ASP A 57 -26.29 1.02 28.35
CA ASP A 57 -26.51 -0.15 29.20
C ASP A 57 -25.87 0.02 30.58
N ILE A 58 -24.74 0.71 30.67
CA ILE A 58 -24.08 1.06 31.96
C ILE A 58 -24.95 2.05 32.75
N GLU A 59 -25.43 3.12 32.13
CA GLU A 59 -26.29 4.13 32.76
C GLU A 59 -27.61 3.50 33.25
N ASP A 60 -28.24 2.70 32.39
CA ASP A 60 -29.49 1.99 32.73
C ASP A 60 -29.28 0.99 33.87
N SER A 61 -28.18 0.24 33.83
CA SER A 61 -27.83 -0.71 34.89
C SER A 61 -27.56 -0.03 36.23
N LEU A 62 -26.94 1.15 36.24
CA LEU A 62 -26.71 1.93 37.45
C LEU A 62 -28.03 2.45 38.02
N SER A 63 -28.94 2.96 37.18
CA SER A 63 -30.28 3.39 37.60
C SER A 63 -31.11 2.25 38.17
N MET A 64 -31.06 1.07 37.50
CA MET A 64 -31.75 -0.13 37.98
C MET A 64 -31.21 -0.60 39.37
N LEU A 65 -29.89 -0.50 39.59
CA LEU A 65 -29.29 -0.89 40.88
C LEU A 65 -29.73 0.00 42.04
N GLU A 66 -30.12 1.24 41.78
CA GLU A 66 -30.63 2.15 42.80
C GLU A 66 -32.07 1.82 43.19
N GLU A 67 -32.89 1.34 42.27
CA GLU A 67 -34.32 1.05 42.47
C GLU A 67 -34.58 -0.39 42.89
N GLU A 68 -33.75 -1.36 42.49
CA GLU A 68 -33.95 -2.79 42.73
C GLU A 68 -33.57 -3.22 44.15
N LYS A 69 -34.46 -3.97 44.78
CA LYS A 69 -34.30 -4.45 46.16
C LYS A 69 -34.02 -5.96 46.25
N ASP A 70 -34.31 -6.70 45.19
CA ASP A 70 -34.07 -8.14 45.11
C ASP A 70 -32.57 -8.42 44.93
N GLU A 71 -32.00 -9.24 45.79
CA GLU A 71 -30.57 -9.50 45.86
C GLU A 71 -30.08 -10.33 44.65
N GLU A 72 -30.89 -11.27 44.12
CA GLU A 72 -30.59 -12.06 42.94
C GLU A 72 -30.58 -11.17 41.68
N MET A 73 -31.60 -10.31 41.55
CA MET A 73 -31.66 -9.34 40.42
C MET A 73 -30.50 -8.34 40.46
N ARG A 74 -30.13 -7.88 41.64
CA ARG A 74 -28.95 -6.98 41.83
C ARG A 74 -27.64 -7.66 41.43
N GLU A 75 -27.47 -8.95 41.68
CA GLU A 75 -26.27 -9.67 41.20
C GLU A 75 -26.23 -9.77 39.68
N MET A 76 -27.34 -10.10 39.03
CA MET A 76 -27.43 -10.13 37.56
C MET A 76 -27.14 -8.76 36.94
N ILE A 77 -27.68 -7.67 37.53
CA ILE A 77 -27.42 -6.31 37.03
C ILE A 77 -25.94 -5.95 37.22
N LYS A 78 -25.30 -6.34 38.32
CA LYS A 78 -23.87 -6.11 38.52
C LYS A 78 -23.00 -6.88 37.52
N GLU A 79 -23.36 -8.11 37.20
CA GLU A 79 -22.67 -8.90 36.18
C GLU A 79 -22.76 -8.23 34.82
N THR A 80 -23.95 -7.85 34.37
CA THR A 80 -24.18 -7.09 33.13
C THR A 80 -23.40 -5.78 33.12
N LEU A 81 -23.39 -5.05 34.23
CA LEU A 81 -22.64 -3.80 34.38
C LEU A 81 -21.13 -4.01 34.22
N ASN A 82 -20.59 -5.07 34.79
CA ASN A 82 -19.18 -5.41 34.71
C ASN A 82 -18.80 -5.81 33.24
N ASP A 83 -19.64 -6.60 32.60
CA ASP A 83 -19.42 -7.00 31.18
C ASP A 83 -19.48 -5.80 30.28
N SER A 84 -20.47 -4.91 30.45
CA SER A 84 -20.57 -3.68 29.66
C SER A 84 -19.37 -2.74 29.87
N LYS A 85 -18.88 -2.60 31.11
CA LYS A 85 -17.68 -1.79 31.38
C LYS A 85 -16.45 -2.35 30.72
N LYS A 86 -16.23 -3.67 30.78
CA LYS A 86 -15.12 -4.33 30.13
C LYS A 86 -15.20 -4.16 28.62
N ARG A 87 -16.39 -4.32 28.06
CA ARG A 87 -16.62 -4.15 26.63
C ARG A 87 -16.36 -2.71 26.15
N VAL A 88 -16.73 -1.71 26.95
CA VAL A 88 -16.43 -0.30 26.70
C VAL A 88 -14.92 -0.06 26.62
N GLU A 89 -14.13 -0.62 27.55
CA GLU A 89 -12.68 -0.49 27.53
C GLU A 89 -12.07 -1.14 26.28
N GLU A 90 -12.54 -2.33 25.89
CA GLU A 90 -12.11 -3.02 24.67
C GLU A 90 -12.44 -2.18 23.42
N LEU A 91 -13.68 -1.66 23.31
CA LEU A 91 -14.13 -0.83 22.20
C LEU A 91 -13.39 0.50 22.12
N GLU A 92 -13.01 1.11 23.25
CA GLU A 92 -12.17 2.31 23.24
C GLU A 92 -10.78 2.06 22.63
N GLN A 93 -10.19 0.90 22.89
CA GLN A 93 -8.92 0.52 22.25
C GLN A 93 -9.10 0.20 20.78
N GLU A 94 -10.15 -0.53 20.42
CA GLU A 94 -10.49 -0.85 19.05
C GLU A 94 -10.74 0.41 18.20
N LEU A 95 -11.53 1.35 18.72
CA LEU A 95 -11.79 2.64 18.07
C LEU A 95 -10.52 3.47 17.88
N LYS A 96 -9.60 3.46 18.85
CA LYS A 96 -8.30 4.14 18.67
C LYS A 96 -7.50 3.55 17.51
N ILE A 97 -7.53 2.22 17.36
CA ILE A 97 -6.85 1.53 16.26
C ILE A 97 -7.53 1.84 14.91
N LEU A 98 -8.87 1.78 14.87
CA LEU A 98 -9.64 2.05 13.67
C LEU A 98 -9.53 3.50 13.17
N LEU A 99 -9.26 4.45 14.07
CA LEU A 99 -9.02 5.85 13.73
C LEU A 99 -7.60 6.16 13.26
N LEU A 100 -6.69 5.17 13.32
CA LEU A 100 -5.35 5.38 12.76
C LEU A 100 -5.42 5.64 11.25
N PRO A 101 -4.58 6.55 10.74
CA PRO A 101 -4.56 6.80 9.30
C PRO A 101 -4.17 5.53 8.55
N LYS A 102 -5.08 5.04 7.71
CA LYS A 102 -4.83 3.92 6.81
C LYS A 102 -3.91 4.36 5.68
N ASP A 103 -2.99 3.51 5.29
CA ASP A 103 -2.18 3.73 4.08
C ASP A 103 -3.11 3.59 2.85
N PRO A 104 -3.17 4.59 1.96
CA PRO A 104 -4.01 4.52 0.76
C PRO A 104 -3.66 3.35 -0.17
N ASN A 105 -2.49 2.75 0.02
CA ASN A 105 -2.04 1.61 -0.77
C ASN A 105 -2.43 0.25 -0.15
N ASP A 106 -2.97 0.21 1.08
CA ASP A 106 -3.25 -1.06 1.78
C ASP A 106 -4.21 -1.99 1.04
N ASP A 107 -5.10 -1.45 0.21
CA ASP A 107 -6.05 -2.24 -0.62
C ASP A 107 -5.48 -2.70 -1.96
N LYS A 108 -4.26 -2.25 -2.31
CA LYS A 108 -3.66 -2.57 -3.61
C LYS A 108 -3.05 -3.96 -3.63
N ASN A 109 -2.90 -4.50 -4.83
CA ASN A 109 -2.02 -5.60 -5.08
C ASN A 109 -0.56 -5.17 -4.84
N VAL A 110 0.33 -6.14 -4.75
CA VAL A 110 1.72 -5.88 -4.42
C VAL A 110 2.66 -6.49 -5.45
N ILE A 111 3.70 -5.75 -5.80
CA ILE A 111 4.84 -6.23 -6.57
C ILE A 111 5.97 -6.49 -5.56
N VAL A 112 6.46 -7.72 -5.55
CA VAL A 112 7.58 -8.13 -4.70
C VAL A 112 8.79 -8.40 -5.58
N GLU A 113 9.92 -7.82 -5.22
CA GLU A 113 11.21 -8.03 -5.84
C GLU A 113 12.20 -8.58 -4.82
N ILE A 114 12.79 -9.72 -5.10
CA ILE A 114 13.81 -10.34 -4.25
C ILE A 114 15.11 -10.35 -5.03
N ARG A 115 16.17 -9.82 -4.45
CA ARG A 115 17.53 -9.83 -5.04
C ARG A 115 18.52 -10.48 -4.10
N ALA A 116 19.38 -11.32 -4.66
CA ALA A 116 20.53 -11.87 -3.97
C ALA A 116 21.49 -10.74 -3.61
N GLY A 117 21.91 -10.66 -2.33
CA GLY A 117 22.85 -9.71 -1.81
C GLY A 117 24.25 -10.33 -1.58
N ALA A 118 24.81 -10.10 -0.41
CA ALA A 118 26.11 -10.66 -0.06
C ALA A 118 26.01 -12.18 0.21
N GLY A 119 26.83 -12.99 -0.49
CA GLY A 119 26.89 -14.43 -0.28
C GLY A 119 26.98 -15.27 -1.55
N GLY A 120 26.97 -14.63 -2.73
CA GLY A 120 27.09 -15.33 -4.02
C GLY A 120 25.95 -16.32 -4.26
N ASP A 121 26.30 -17.55 -4.68
CA ASP A 121 25.31 -18.61 -5.01
C ASP A 121 24.40 -18.96 -3.84
N GLU A 122 24.90 -18.91 -2.61
CA GLU A 122 24.12 -19.18 -1.41
C GLU A 122 23.01 -18.11 -1.20
N ALA A 123 23.30 -16.86 -1.48
CA ALA A 123 22.28 -15.80 -1.45
C ALA A 123 21.21 -16.04 -2.52
N ALA A 124 21.59 -16.51 -3.70
CA ALA A 124 20.64 -16.83 -4.76
C ALA A 124 19.77 -18.07 -4.42
N LEU A 125 20.32 -19.08 -3.78
CA LEU A 125 19.55 -20.22 -3.27
C LEU A 125 18.55 -19.77 -2.20
N PHE A 126 18.99 -18.93 -1.28
CA PHE A 126 18.12 -18.40 -0.24
C PHE A 126 17.02 -17.48 -0.82
N ALA A 127 17.30 -16.71 -1.86
CA ALA A 127 16.28 -15.93 -2.56
C ALA A 127 15.15 -16.82 -3.13
N ALA A 128 15.53 -17.95 -3.74
CA ALA A 128 14.56 -18.93 -4.25
C ALA A 128 13.73 -19.58 -3.13
N GLU A 129 14.30 -19.79 -1.95
CA GLU A 129 13.58 -20.33 -0.79
C GLU A 129 12.59 -19.30 -0.23
N ILE A 130 12.99 -18.04 -0.10
CA ILE A 130 12.11 -16.96 0.35
C ILE A 130 10.98 -16.71 -0.66
N TYR A 131 11.26 -16.77 -1.96
CA TYR A 131 10.20 -16.73 -2.97
C TYR A 131 9.16 -17.83 -2.74
N ARG A 132 9.59 -19.09 -2.55
CA ARG A 132 8.69 -20.23 -2.26
C ARG A 132 7.91 -20.02 -0.96
N MET A 133 8.55 -19.50 0.07
CA MET A 133 7.90 -19.14 1.34
C MET A 133 6.75 -18.16 1.11
N TYR A 134 6.95 -17.11 0.31
CA TYR A 134 5.90 -16.13 0.01
C TYR A 134 4.79 -16.71 -0.87
N VAL A 135 5.12 -17.60 -1.82
CA VAL A 135 4.10 -18.31 -2.60
C VAL A 135 3.20 -19.14 -1.69
N HIS A 136 3.77 -19.94 -0.78
CA HIS A 136 2.98 -20.72 0.17
C HIS A 136 2.15 -19.86 1.13
N TYR A 137 2.69 -18.71 1.55
CA TYR A 137 1.94 -17.77 2.35
C TYR A 137 0.76 -17.20 1.57
N ALA A 138 0.97 -16.77 0.35
CA ALA A 138 -0.07 -16.25 -0.53
C ALA A 138 -1.17 -17.29 -0.80
N GLU A 139 -0.81 -18.56 -1.02
CA GLU A 139 -1.76 -19.68 -1.17
C GLU A 139 -2.65 -19.83 0.07
N LYS A 140 -2.08 -19.75 1.29
CA LYS A 140 -2.84 -19.81 2.54
C LYS A 140 -3.81 -18.66 2.68
N GLN A 141 -3.44 -17.48 2.21
CA GLN A 141 -4.29 -16.27 2.20
C GLN A 141 -5.28 -16.26 1.03
N ARG A 142 -5.24 -17.26 0.13
CA ARG A 142 -6.03 -17.33 -1.11
C ARG A 142 -5.74 -16.17 -2.07
N TRP A 143 -4.51 -15.67 -2.04
CA TRP A 143 -4.02 -14.68 -2.98
C TRP A 143 -3.44 -15.35 -4.22
N LYS A 144 -3.53 -14.67 -5.36
CA LYS A 144 -2.95 -15.11 -6.63
C LYS A 144 -1.52 -14.60 -6.73
N VAL A 145 -0.59 -15.46 -7.14
CA VAL A 145 0.80 -15.10 -7.40
C VAL A 145 1.06 -15.23 -8.91
N GLU A 146 1.63 -14.20 -9.51
CA GLU A 146 2.05 -14.21 -10.91
C GLU A 146 3.52 -13.79 -11.02
N LEU A 147 4.32 -14.64 -11.67
CA LEU A 147 5.73 -14.35 -11.92
C LEU A 147 5.86 -13.31 -13.04
N ILE A 148 6.59 -12.22 -12.78
CA ILE A 148 6.88 -11.19 -13.79
C ILE A 148 8.21 -11.50 -14.49
N ASN A 149 9.27 -11.68 -13.68
CA ASN A 149 10.62 -11.89 -14.18
C ASN A 149 11.43 -12.72 -13.21
N VAL A 150 12.38 -13.52 -13.72
CA VAL A 150 13.30 -14.30 -12.91
C VAL A 150 14.66 -14.39 -13.61
N ASP A 151 15.75 -14.19 -12.84
CA ASP A 151 17.12 -14.45 -13.26
C ASP A 151 17.66 -15.65 -12.45
N GLU A 152 17.60 -16.84 -13.05
CA GLU A 152 17.99 -18.10 -12.41
C GLU A 152 19.48 -18.40 -12.62
N ILE A 153 20.08 -19.05 -11.61
CA ILE A 153 21.40 -19.65 -11.72
C ILE A 153 21.28 -21.18 -11.87
N GLY A 154 22.25 -21.80 -12.53
CA GLY A 154 22.21 -23.20 -12.94
C GLY A 154 22.06 -24.24 -11.81
N ILE A 155 22.07 -23.82 -10.53
CA ILE A 155 21.90 -24.66 -9.33
C ILE A 155 20.52 -24.52 -8.66
N GLY A 156 19.56 -23.89 -9.36
CA GLY A 156 18.20 -23.66 -8.83
C GLY A 156 18.05 -22.45 -7.89
N GLY A 157 19.07 -21.60 -7.79
CA GLY A 157 18.98 -20.31 -7.11
C GLY A 157 18.50 -19.20 -8.04
N MET A 158 18.06 -18.09 -7.49
CA MET A 158 17.57 -16.90 -8.19
C MET A 158 18.41 -15.69 -7.79
N LYS A 159 19.08 -15.05 -8.77
CA LYS A 159 19.75 -13.77 -8.52
C LYS A 159 18.76 -12.66 -8.30
N GLU A 160 17.69 -12.68 -9.10
CA GLU A 160 16.59 -11.75 -9.01
C GLU A 160 15.28 -12.49 -9.34
N VAL A 161 14.23 -12.21 -8.61
CA VAL A 161 12.87 -12.64 -8.94
C VAL A 161 11.90 -11.52 -8.64
N GLN A 162 11.01 -11.26 -9.59
CA GLN A 162 9.93 -10.27 -9.49
C GLN A 162 8.59 -10.96 -9.74
N PHE A 163 7.64 -10.73 -8.87
CA PHE A 163 6.30 -11.33 -8.95
C PHE A 163 5.25 -10.42 -8.34
N THR A 164 4.01 -10.57 -8.78
CA THR A 164 2.86 -9.91 -8.17
C THR A 164 2.14 -10.85 -7.23
N ILE A 165 1.58 -10.27 -6.16
CA ILE A 165 0.63 -10.94 -5.29
C ILE A 165 -0.66 -10.13 -5.33
N SER A 166 -1.74 -10.73 -5.85
CA SER A 166 -3.03 -10.09 -6.02
C SER A 166 -4.05 -10.68 -5.05
N GLY A 167 -4.65 -9.83 -4.23
CA GLY A 167 -5.68 -10.22 -3.28
C GLY A 167 -5.98 -9.12 -2.27
N GLN A 168 -7.10 -9.25 -1.59
CA GLN A 168 -7.54 -8.26 -0.61
C GLN A 168 -6.52 -8.14 0.54
N GLY A 169 -6.05 -6.92 0.79
CA GLY A 169 -5.10 -6.63 1.86
C GLY A 169 -3.69 -7.19 1.63
N ALA A 170 -3.32 -7.55 0.38
CA ALA A 170 -2.01 -8.10 0.09
C ALA A 170 -0.89 -7.13 0.44
N TYR A 171 -1.00 -5.86 0.03
CA TYR A 171 0.00 -4.85 0.36
C TYR A 171 0.05 -4.55 1.86
N SER A 172 -1.09 -4.47 2.55
CA SER A 172 -1.17 -4.16 3.98
C SER A 172 -0.36 -5.13 4.86
N LYS A 173 -0.25 -6.39 4.44
CA LYS A 173 0.52 -7.43 5.12
C LYS A 173 1.95 -7.52 4.59
N MET A 174 2.13 -7.56 3.28
CA MET A 174 3.44 -7.77 2.66
C MET A 174 4.40 -6.58 2.82
N LYS A 175 3.92 -5.36 3.01
CA LYS A 175 4.77 -4.17 3.23
C LYS A 175 5.77 -4.34 4.39
N TYR A 176 5.44 -5.16 5.39
CA TYR A 176 6.32 -5.47 6.52
C TYR A 176 7.44 -6.48 6.20
N GLU A 177 7.43 -7.07 5.00
CA GLU A 177 8.48 -7.97 4.54
C GLU A 177 9.62 -7.24 3.81
N SER A 178 9.46 -5.93 3.52
CA SER A 178 10.49 -5.15 2.85
C SER A 178 11.72 -4.92 3.71
N GLY A 179 12.91 -5.12 3.14
CA GLY A 179 14.19 -4.92 3.79
C GLY A 179 15.20 -6.02 3.51
N VAL A 180 16.27 -6.09 4.32
CA VAL A 180 17.34 -7.07 4.16
C VAL A 180 17.08 -8.29 5.06
N HIS A 181 16.98 -9.46 4.45
CA HIS A 181 16.85 -10.75 5.14
C HIS A 181 18.18 -11.47 5.16
N ARG A 182 18.57 -11.96 6.32
CA ARG A 182 19.85 -12.62 6.57
C ARG A 182 19.68 -14.09 6.90
N VAL A 183 20.43 -14.95 6.21
CA VAL A 183 20.48 -16.38 6.50
C VAL A 183 21.81 -16.77 7.14
N GLN A 184 21.78 -17.66 8.11
CA GLN A 184 22.93 -18.28 8.75
C GLN A 184 22.76 -19.80 8.68
N ARG A 185 23.54 -20.43 7.81
CA ARG A 185 23.60 -21.91 7.66
C ARG A 185 24.93 -22.33 7.04
N VAL A 186 25.17 -23.63 7.03
CA VAL A 186 26.20 -24.23 6.20
C VAL A 186 25.64 -24.28 4.77
N PRO A 187 26.25 -23.58 3.79
CA PRO A 187 25.80 -23.61 2.41
C PRO A 187 25.88 -24.99 1.81
N GLU A 188 24.99 -25.37 0.90
CA GLU A 188 25.08 -26.61 0.12
C GLU A 188 26.37 -26.68 -0.75
N THR A 189 26.91 -25.51 -1.09
CA THR A 189 28.14 -25.34 -1.87
C THR A 189 29.43 -25.39 -1.03
N GLU A 190 29.32 -25.49 0.31
CA GLU A 190 30.48 -25.50 1.23
C GLU A 190 30.87 -26.91 1.64
N SER A 191 32.10 -27.29 1.28
CA SER A 191 32.63 -28.62 1.62
C SER A 191 33.23 -28.71 3.04
N GLY A 192 33.53 -27.58 3.68
CA GLY A 192 34.20 -27.51 4.98
C GLY A 192 33.28 -27.45 6.19
N GLY A 193 31.96 -27.47 6.01
CA GLY A 193 30.98 -27.45 7.09
C GLY A 193 30.93 -26.13 7.87
N ARG A 194 31.45 -25.03 7.30
CA ARG A 194 31.45 -23.71 7.95
C ARG A 194 30.12 -23.01 7.80
N ILE A 195 29.64 -22.39 8.88
CA ILE A 195 28.44 -21.56 8.84
C ILE A 195 28.78 -20.26 8.11
N HIS A 196 28.07 -19.99 7.01
CA HIS A 196 28.14 -18.72 6.29
C HIS A 196 26.94 -17.84 6.63
N THR A 197 27.15 -16.55 6.39
CA THR A 197 26.11 -15.54 6.54
C THR A 197 25.88 -14.88 5.18
N SER A 198 24.70 -15.12 4.62
CA SER A 198 24.31 -14.52 3.34
C SER A 198 23.10 -13.61 3.52
N THR A 199 22.91 -12.71 2.59
CA THR A 199 21.78 -11.74 2.62
C THR A 199 21.08 -11.68 1.30
N ILE A 200 19.79 -11.40 1.37
CA ILE A 200 18.96 -10.99 0.24
C ILE A 200 18.27 -9.68 0.59
N SER A 201 17.89 -8.93 -0.41
CA SER A 201 17.02 -7.77 -0.27
C SER A 201 15.64 -8.06 -0.83
N VAL A 202 14.62 -7.65 -0.10
CA VAL A 202 13.21 -7.76 -0.51
C VAL A 202 12.65 -6.34 -0.62
N ALA A 203 12.19 -5.97 -1.80
CA ALA A 203 11.42 -4.75 -2.02
C ALA A 203 9.95 -5.10 -2.21
N VAL A 204 9.08 -4.34 -1.56
CA VAL A 204 7.63 -4.52 -1.61
C VAL A 204 7.00 -3.20 -2.05
N MET A 205 6.40 -3.18 -3.22
CA MET A 205 5.83 -1.99 -3.83
C MET A 205 4.34 -2.19 -4.11
N PRO A 206 3.50 -1.17 -3.91
CA PRO A 206 2.11 -1.27 -4.32
C PRO A 206 2.04 -1.32 -5.85
N GLU A 207 1.13 -2.14 -6.38
CA GLU A 207 0.82 -2.12 -7.81
C GLU A 207 0.12 -0.80 -8.15
N VAL A 208 0.66 -0.08 -9.12
CA VAL A 208 0.11 1.19 -9.59
C VAL A 208 -0.64 0.95 -10.89
N ASP A 209 -1.85 1.49 -11.01
CA ASP A 209 -2.59 1.44 -12.26
C ASP A 209 -1.82 2.21 -13.35
N ASP A 210 -1.62 1.56 -14.50
CA ASP A 210 -0.88 2.13 -15.64
C ASP A 210 -1.64 3.25 -16.38
N ASP A 211 -2.88 3.53 -16.01
CA ASP A 211 -3.72 4.56 -16.62
C ASP A 211 -3.26 5.96 -16.18
N ILE A 212 -2.32 6.51 -16.97
CA ILE A 212 -2.00 7.94 -16.90
C ILE A 212 -2.97 8.68 -17.81
N ASP A 213 -4.05 9.19 -17.24
CA ASP A 213 -4.95 10.08 -17.99
C ASP A 213 -4.49 11.53 -17.87
N ILE A 214 -3.82 12.01 -18.95
CA ILE A 214 -3.36 13.39 -19.03
C ILE A 214 -4.53 14.26 -19.46
N VAL A 215 -5.09 14.96 -18.51
CA VAL A 215 -6.07 16.01 -18.74
C VAL A 215 -5.33 17.33 -18.92
N ILE A 216 -5.47 17.93 -20.11
CA ILE A 216 -4.89 19.24 -20.42
C ILE A 216 -6.02 20.27 -20.39
N GLU A 217 -5.99 21.18 -19.41
CA GLU A 217 -6.99 22.23 -19.33
C GLU A 217 -6.63 23.42 -20.23
N ASP A 218 -7.63 24.02 -20.88
CA ASP A 218 -7.42 25.14 -21.79
C ASP A 218 -6.77 26.36 -21.12
N LYS A 219 -7.00 26.54 -19.80
CA LYS A 219 -6.37 27.62 -19.01
C LYS A 219 -4.86 27.48 -18.84
N ASP A 220 -4.35 26.25 -18.94
CA ASP A 220 -2.94 25.91 -18.72
C ASP A 220 -2.11 25.99 -20.01
N ILE A 221 -2.75 26.31 -21.13
CA ILE A 221 -2.11 26.37 -22.44
C ILE A 221 -2.19 27.77 -23.04
N ARG A 222 -1.07 28.23 -23.52
CA ARG A 222 -1.00 29.37 -24.45
C ARG A 222 -0.80 28.87 -25.88
N ILE A 223 -1.64 29.34 -26.79
CA ILE A 223 -1.59 29.01 -28.19
C ILE A 223 -1.12 30.24 -28.97
N ASP A 224 0.05 30.18 -29.57
CA ASP A 224 0.56 31.23 -30.44
C ASP A 224 0.54 30.72 -31.90
N VAL A 225 -0.04 31.49 -32.77
CA VAL A 225 -0.10 31.22 -34.22
C VAL A 225 0.87 32.13 -34.94
N MET A 226 1.65 31.57 -35.86
CA MET A 226 2.68 32.29 -36.56
C MET A 226 2.87 31.74 -37.98
N ARG A 227 3.63 32.46 -38.78
CA ARG A 227 4.02 31.99 -40.14
C ARG A 227 5.01 30.86 -40.03
N ALA A 228 4.88 29.88 -40.90
CA ALA A 228 5.85 28.80 -40.99
C ALA A 228 7.21 29.32 -41.45
N SER A 229 8.30 28.83 -40.89
CA SER A 229 9.66 29.14 -41.31
C SER A 229 10.20 28.07 -42.22
N GLY A 230 10.89 28.46 -43.31
CA GLY A 230 11.52 27.53 -44.25
C GLY A 230 11.45 27.99 -45.71
N ASN A 231 12.11 27.23 -46.60
CA ASN A 231 12.06 27.46 -48.04
C ASN A 231 10.66 27.10 -48.57
N GLY A 232 9.88 28.09 -48.98
CA GLY A 232 8.52 27.84 -49.47
C GLY A 232 7.97 28.98 -50.32
N GLY A 233 6.91 28.69 -51.07
CA GLY A 233 6.19 29.64 -51.90
C GLY A 233 5.18 30.49 -51.12
N GLN A 234 4.15 31.01 -51.79
CA GLN A 234 3.17 31.92 -51.22
C GLN A 234 2.47 31.42 -49.93
N CYS A 235 2.27 30.09 -49.79
CA CYS A 235 1.60 29.52 -48.64
C CYS A 235 2.41 29.66 -47.36
N VAL A 236 3.75 29.55 -47.40
CA VAL A 236 4.64 29.69 -46.22
C VAL A 236 4.80 31.14 -45.81
N ASN A 237 4.80 32.07 -46.77
CA ASN A 237 5.08 33.47 -46.50
C ASN A 237 3.85 34.31 -46.16
N THR A 238 2.62 33.84 -46.48
CA THR A 238 1.40 34.65 -46.32
C THR A 238 0.40 34.06 -45.30
N THR A 239 0.48 32.77 -45.00
CA THR A 239 -0.51 32.10 -44.13
C THR A 239 0.08 31.79 -42.78
N ASP A 240 -0.62 32.17 -41.68
CA ASP A 240 -0.24 31.82 -40.32
C ASP A 240 -0.65 30.38 -40.00
N SER A 241 0.10 29.41 -40.54
CA SER A 241 -0.18 27.97 -40.43
C SER A 241 0.56 27.28 -39.27
N ALA A 242 1.68 27.85 -38.81
CA ALA A 242 2.44 27.27 -37.72
C ALA A 242 1.82 27.57 -36.37
N VAL A 243 1.84 26.58 -35.48
CA VAL A 243 1.28 26.66 -34.13
C VAL A 243 2.35 26.35 -33.11
N ARG A 244 2.46 27.19 -32.08
CA ARG A 244 3.27 26.99 -30.90
C ARG A 244 2.34 26.87 -29.67
N LEU A 245 2.46 25.77 -28.92
CA LEU A 245 1.79 25.56 -27.66
C LEU A 245 2.79 25.72 -26.52
N THR A 246 2.45 26.49 -25.52
CA THR A 246 3.22 26.63 -24.30
C THR A 246 2.35 26.15 -23.13
N HIS A 247 2.76 25.10 -22.46
CA HIS A 247 2.07 24.59 -21.28
C HIS A 247 2.67 25.23 -20.04
N TYR A 248 1.90 26.04 -19.32
CA TYR A 248 2.39 26.85 -18.20
C TYR A 248 2.90 26.03 -17.02
N PRO A 249 2.18 24.97 -16.55
CA PRO A 249 2.62 24.24 -15.37
C PRO A 249 3.94 23.49 -15.55
N SER A 250 4.17 22.91 -16.76
CA SER A 250 5.41 22.17 -17.04
C SER A 250 6.49 22.97 -17.76
N GLY A 251 6.14 24.18 -18.25
CA GLY A 251 7.06 24.99 -19.07
C GLY A 251 7.37 24.40 -20.44
N ILE A 252 6.70 23.32 -20.86
CA ILE A 252 6.95 22.67 -22.15
C ILE A 252 6.45 23.56 -23.28
N VAL A 253 7.30 23.75 -24.28
CA VAL A 253 6.96 24.42 -25.53
C VAL A 253 6.99 23.40 -26.65
N VAL A 254 5.90 23.34 -27.43
CA VAL A 254 5.76 22.48 -28.61
C VAL A 254 5.48 23.34 -29.81
N TYR A 255 6.12 23.02 -30.90
CA TYR A 255 5.97 23.72 -32.17
C TYR A 255 5.60 22.75 -33.29
N SER A 256 4.59 23.09 -34.10
CA SER A 256 4.18 22.31 -35.28
C SER A 256 3.95 23.21 -36.46
N GLN A 257 4.64 22.90 -37.61
CA GLN A 257 4.54 23.63 -38.86
C GLN A 257 4.54 22.69 -40.08
N THR A 258 4.35 21.38 -39.85
CA THR A 258 4.52 20.35 -40.92
C THR A 258 3.38 20.34 -41.92
N GLU A 259 2.21 20.83 -41.55
CA GLU A 259 1.02 20.84 -42.37
C GLU A 259 0.72 22.23 -42.91
N LYS A 260 -0.01 22.29 -44.04
CA LYS A 260 -0.47 23.55 -44.64
C LYS A 260 -1.66 24.18 -43.88
N SER A 261 -2.33 23.38 -43.04
CA SER A 261 -3.51 23.77 -42.26
C SER A 261 -3.13 24.07 -40.82
N GLN A 262 -3.51 25.22 -40.31
CA GLN A 262 -3.39 25.63 -38.91
C GLN A 262 -4.09 24.63 -37.98
N ILE A 263 -5.29 24.15 -38.35
CA ILE A 263 -6.09 23.21 -37.53
C ILE A 263 -5.32 21.88 -37.39
N GLN A 264 -4.72 21.38 -38.46
CA GLN A 264 -3.94 20.14 -38.40
C GLN A 264 -2.65 20.32 -37.58
N ASN A 265 -1.95 21.46 -37.72
CA ASN A 265 -0.78 21.78 -36.93
C ASN A 265 -1.15 21.92 -35.41
N LYS A 266 -2.31 22.52 -35.12
CA LYS A 266 -2.82 22.58 -33.75
C LYS A 266 -3.06 21.18 -33.19
N ALA A 267 -3.77 20.32 -33.91
CA ALA A 267 -4.01 18.93 -33.48
C ALA A 267 -2.72 18.13 -33.23
N LYS A 268 -1.74 18.26 -34.17
CA LYS A 268 -0.42 17.63 -34.01
C LYS A 268 0.35 18.18 -32.81
N ALA A 269 0.30 19.49 -32.58
CA ALA A 269 0.97 20.11 -31.46
C ALA A 269 0.36 19.63 -30.10
N PHE A 270 -0.97 19.50 -30.03
CA PHE A 270 -1.62 18.92 -28.88
C PHE A 270 -1.24 17.44 -28.63
N ALA A 271 -1.23 16.62 -29.69
CA ALA A 271 -0.80 15.23 -29.58
C ALA A 271 0.66 15.10 -29.09
N LEU A 272 1.55 15.96 -29.63
CA LEU A 272 2.95 15.99 -29.21
C LEU A 272 3.12 16.51 -27.77
N LEU A 273 2.32 17.49 -27.35
CA LEU A 273 2.30 17.97 -25.97
C LEU A 273 1.85 16.87 -25.02
N LYS A 274 0.75 16.17 -25.34
CA LYS A 274 0.23 15.05 -24.54
C LYS A 274 1.27 13.94 -24.40
N SER A 275 1.97 13.57 -25.48
CA SER A 275 3.06 12.59 -25.43
C SER A 275 4.20 13.03 -24.53
N LYS A 276 4.65 14.29 -24.62
CA LYS A 276 5.73 14.79 -23.75
C LYS A 276 5.32 14.87 -22.28
N LEU A 277 4.08 15.24 -21.98
CA LEU A 277 3.56 15.23 -20.62
C LEU A 277 3.48 13.81 -20.07
N TYR A 278 3.05 12.85 -20.91
CA TYR A 278 3.04 11.44 -20.56
C TYR A 278 4.44 10.92 -20.21
N ASP A 279 5.44 11.24 -21.05
CA ASP A 279 6.84 10.83 -20.80
C ASP A 279 7.38 11.40 -19.48
N ILE A 280 7.05 12.65 -19.16
CA ILE A 280 7.47 13.28 -17.89
C ILE A 280 6.79 12.62 -16.69
N GLU A 281 5.49 12.41 -16.76
CA GLU A 281 4.73 11.77 -15.69
C GLU A 281 5.22 10.34 -15.44
N GLN A 282 5.48 9.60 -16.52
CA GLN A 282 6.05 8.26 -16.45
C GLN A 282 7.45 8.27 -15.82
N GLN A 283 8.30 9.25 -16.18
CA GLN A 283 9.62 9.39 -15.59
C GLN A 283 9.55 9.72 -14.10
N GLN A 284 8.66 10.62 -13.70
CA GLN A 284 8.46 10.97 -12.29
C GLN A 284 7.98 9.77 -11.45
N ARG A 285 7.06 8.97 -12.00
CA ARG A 285 6.61 7.72 -11.35
C ARG A 285 7.76 6.74 -11.20
N HIS A 286 8.53 6.54 -12.26
CA HIS A 286 9.68 5.65 -12.24
C HIS A 286 10.76 6.10 -11.23
N ASP A 287 11.02 7.41 -11.15
CA ASP A 287 11.96 7.96 -10.18
C ASP A 287 11.45 7.80 -8.74
N ALA A 288 10.15 8.02 -8.49
CA ALA A 288 9.53 7.80 -7.19
C ALA A 288 9.57 6.33 -6.75
N GLU A 289 9.29 5.40 -7.67
CA GLU A 289 9.42 3.95 -7.42
C GLU A 289 10.87 3.56 -7.12
N ALA A 290 11.82 4.11 -7.88
CA ALA A 290 13.24 3.85 -7.67
C ALA A 290 13.72 4.38 -6.30
N GLU A 291 13.23 5.53 -5.88
CA GLU A 291 13.53 6.10 -4.56
C GLU A 291 12.89 5.27 -3.44
N MET A 292 11.62 4.88 -3.57
CA MET A 292 10.94 3.97 -2.64
C MET A 292 11.71 2.65 -2.50
N ARG A 293 12.11 2.04 -3.62
CA ARG A 293 12.92 0.81 -3.63
C ARG A 293 14.24 1.01 -2.89
N ARG A 294 14.96 2.10 -3.14
CA ARG A 294 16.22 2.42 -2.46
C ARG A 294 16.04 2.60 -0.95
N SER A 295 14.98 3.27 -0.53
CA SER A 295 14.70 3.48 0.89
C SER A 295 14.42 2.18 1.64
N GLN A 296 13.81 1.19 0.98
CA GLN A 296 13.50 -0.11 1.56
C GLN A 296 14.72 -1.04 1.66
N ILE A 297 15.59 -1.03 0.64
CA ILE A 297 16.67 -2.01 0.50
C ILE A 297 17.99 -1.49 1.16
N GLY A 298 18.16 -0.18 1.29
CA GLY A 298 19.42 0.42 1.74
C GLY A 298 20.58 0.00 0.85
N THR A 299 21.72 -0.39 1.45
CA THR A 299 22.91 -0.90 0.74
C THR A 299 22.89 -2.42 0.55
N GLY A 300 21.94 -3.14 1.17
CA GLY A 300 21.90 -4.61 1.21
C GLY A 300 22.98 -5.23 2.10
N ASP A 301 23.64 -4.44 2.94
CA ASP A 301 24.69 -4.93 3.84
C ASP A 301 24.10 -5.82 4.95
N ARG A 302 24.93 -6.72 5.46
CA ARG A 302 24.61 -7.63 6.58
C ARG A 302 24.21 -6.90 7.86
N SER A 303 24.62 -5.65 8.02
CA SER A 303 24.28 -4.79 9.16
C SER A 303 22.83 -4.28 9.14
N GLU A 304 22.25 -4.09 7.95
CA GLU A 304 20.91 -3.53 7.73
C GLU A 304 19.77 -4.53 7.84
N LYS A 305 20.06 -5.73 8.34
CA LYS A 305 19.08 -6.82 8.45
C LYS A 305 17.84 -6.44 9.25
N ILE A 306 16.69 -6.73 8.68
CA ILE A 306 15.41 -6.71 9.41
C ILE A 306 15.14 -8.04 10.10
N ARG A 307 15.51 -9.17 9.45
CA ARG A 307 15.23 -10.51 9.95
C ARG A 307 16.41 -11.45 9.72
N THR A 308 16.62 -12.36 10.68
CA THR A 308 17.64 -13.40 10.60
C THR A 308 17.02 -14.79 10.69
N TYR A 309 17.34 -15.64 9.72
CA TYR A 309 16.99 -17.06 9.64
C TYR A 309 18.22 -17.87 10.06
N ASN A 310 18.19 -18.47 11.25
CA ASN A 310 19.29 -19.25 11.80
C ASN A 310 18.94 -20.73 11.75
N PHE A 311 19.43 -21.44 10.74
CA PHE A 311 19.15 -22.85 10.51
C PHE A 311 19.75 -23.77 11.59
N PRO A 312 21.01 -23.60 12.03
CA PRO A 312 21.56 -24.43 13.11
C PRO A 312 20.77 -24.37 14.42
N GLN A 313 20.10 -23.26 14.70
CA GLN A 313 19.31 -23.08 15.91
C GLN A 313 17.79 -23.23 15.66
N GLY A 314 17.36 -23.48 14.43
CA GLY A 314 15.95 -23.64 14.07
C GLY A 314 15.09 -22.42 14.39
N ARG A 315 15.69 -21.20 14.41
CA ARG A 315 15.01 -19.98 14.83
C ARG A 315 15.01 -18.89 13.77
N VAL A 316 13.96 -18.07 13.81
CA VAL A 316 13.85 -16.82 13.07
C VAL A 316 13.75 -15.66 14.07
N THR A 317 14.49 -14.59 13.86
CA THR A 317 14.47 -13.39 14.71
C THR A 317 14.18 -12.17 13.85
N ASP A 318 13.09 -11.47 14.12
CA ASP A 318 12.81 -10.14 13.57
C ASP A 318 13.41 -9.09 14.50
N HIS A 319 14.39 -8.34 13.97
CA HIS A 319 15.15 -7.40 14.77
C HIS A 319 14.45 -6.06 15.00
N ARG A 320 13.43 -5.74 14.21
CA ARG A 320 12.66 -4.50 14.34
C ARG A 320 11.81 -4.50 15.61
N ILE A 321 11.28 -5.66 15.96
CA ILE A 321 10.37 -5.85 17.10
C ILE A 321 10.95 -6.76 18.18
N GLY A 322 12.17 -7.30 18.00
CA GLY A 322 12.82 -8.20 18.94
C GLY A 322 12.15 -9.58 19.08
N LEU A 323 11.28 -9.96 18.14
CA LEU A 323 10.57 -11.24 18.16
C LEU A 323 11.48 -12.38 17.71
N THR A 324 11.53 -13.47 18.50
CA THR A 324 12.25 -14.70 18.14
C THR A 324 11.32 -15.90 18.21
N LEU A 325 11.23 -16.66 17.09
CA LEU A 325 10.39 -17.84 16.96
C LEU A 325 11.27 -19.05 16.64
N TYR A 326 11.04 -20.18 17.35
CA TYR A 326 11.77 -21.45 17.18
C TYR A 326 10.99 -22.44 16.30
N LYS A 327 10.49 -21.97 15.17
CA LYS A 327 9.70 -22.75 14.20
C LYS A 327 10.13 -22.47 12.75
N LEU A 328 11.45 -22.41 12.53
CA LEU A 328 12.03 -22.05 11.23
C LEU A 328 11.41 -22.81 10.07
N ASP A 329 11.29 -24.14 10.18
CA ASP A 329 10.77 -24.99 9.10
C ASP A 329 9.34 -24.62 8.72
N LYS A 330 8.48 -24.35 9.72
CA LYS A 330 7.10 -23.92 9.45
C LYS A 330 7.08 -22.56 8.77
N ILE A 331 7.94 -21.64 9.20
CA ILE A 331 8.07 -20.29 8.60
C ILE A 331 8.48 -20.43 7.14
N MET A 332 9.46 -21.26 6.80
CA MET A 332 9.87 -21.51 5.42
C MET A 332 8.77 -22.17 4.56
N TYR A 333 7.78 -22.82 5.19
CA TYR A 333 6.54 -23.27 4.55
C TYR A 333 5.40 -22.24 4.55
N GLY A 334 5.72 -20.96 4.73
CA GLY A 334 4.77 -19.84 4.66
C GLY A 334 3.94 -19.65 5.92
N ASP A 335 4.41 -20.04 7.11
CA ASP A 335 3.76 -19.75 8.40
C ASP A 335 4.37 -18.45 9.01
N ILE A 336 4.22 -17.34 8.28
CA ILE A 336 4.78 -16.03 8.64
C ILE A 336 3.75 -15.08 9.28
N GLU A 337 2.50 -15.49 9.41
CA GLU A 337 1.40 -14.65 9.90
C GLU A 337 1.72 -14.03 11.28
N GLU A 338 2.22 -14.84 12.23
CA GLU A 338 2.56 -14.37 13.58
C GLU A 338 3.62 -13.25 13.58
N ILE A 339 4.56 -13.29 12.62
CA ILE A 339 5.57 -12.24 12.49
C ILE A 339 4.95 -10.97 11.92
N ILE A 340 4.10 -11.12 10.90
CA ILE A 340 3.40 -10.01 10.25
C ILE A 340 2.46 -9.34 11.26
N ASP A 341 1.66 -10.10 11.99
CA ASP A 341 0.74 -9.56 13.00
C ASP A 341 1.48 -8.82 14.11
N ALA A 342 2.62 -9.35 14.56
CA ALA A 342 3.46 -8.66 15.54
C ALA A 342 4.06 -7.34 14.99
N CYS A 343 4.43 -7.30 13.70
CA CYS A 343 4.88 -6.07 13.04
C CYS A 343 3.74 -5.06 12.90
N ILE A 344 2.53 -5.51 12.54
CA ILE A 344 1.34 -4.66 12.47
C ILE A 344 1.04 -4.06 13.85
N ALA A 345 1.04 -4.88 14.90
CA ALA A 345 0.79 -4.41 16.26
C ALA A 345 1.84 -3.38 16.73
N ALA A 346 3.10 -3.59 16.40
CA ALA A 346 4.18 -2.65 16.72
C ALA A 346 4.03 -1.31 15.96
N ASP A 347 3.66 -1.34 14.68
CA ASP A 347 3.40 -0.15 13.87
C ASP A 347 2.19 0.64 14.40
N GLN A 348 1.09 -0.06 14.73
CA GLN A 348 -0.09 0.53 15.34
C GLN A 348 0.24 1.19 16.69
N ALA A 349 1.03 0.52 17.55
CA ALA A 349 1.45 1.08 18.81
C ALA A 349 2.32 2.34 18.64
N ALA A 350 3.22 2.34 17.66
CA ALA A 350 4.04 3.51 17.34
C ALA A 350 3.20 4.69 16.82
N LYS A 351 2.19 4.44 15.99
CA LYS A 351 1.26 5.45 15.49
C LYS A 351 0.38 6.03 16.61
N LEU A 352 -0.13 5.17 17.50
CA LEU A 352 -0.89 5.59 18.68
C LEU A 352 -0.06 6.47 19.64
N ALA A 353 1.20 6.11 19.84
CA ALA A 353 2.11 6.92 20.66
C ALA A 353 2.30 8.32 20.10
N LYS A 354 2.49 8.45 18.78
CA LYS A 354 2.60 9.76 18.10
C LYS A 354 1.31 10.58 18.19
N MET A 355 0.13 9.96 18.04
CA MET A 355 -1.16 10.67 18.18
C MET A 355 -1.42 11.19 19.60
N ASN A 356 -0.80 10.60 20.63
CA ASN A 356 -0.94 11.06 22.01
C ASN A 356 0.05 12.19 22.36
N GLU A 357 1.07 12.43 21.54
CA GLU A 357 2.06 13.51 21.70
C GLU A 357 1.64 14.83 21.00
N GLU A 358 0.70 14.76 20.06
CA GLU A 358 0.07 15.90 19.37
C GLU A 358 -1.24 16.33 20.10
#